data_6c29d413c7344871c359706b3dd7e892
#
_entry.id   6c29d413c7344871c359706b3dd7e892
#
_cell.length_a   1.000
_cell.length_b   1.000
_cell.length_c   1.000
_cell.angle_alpha   90.00
_cell.angle_beta   90.00
_cell.angle_gamma   90.00
#
_symmetry.space_group_name_H-M   'P 1'
#
loop_
_entity.id
_entity.type
_entity.pdbx_description
1 polymer ?
#
loop_
_entity_poly.entity_id
_entity_poly.type
_entity_poly.pdbx_seq_one_letter_code
_entity_poly.pdbx_strand_id
1 'polypeptide(L)'
;LYNDTYFRYSKQYDSTLSAPVYALHENTVPLHKNVALILPIDKDTLTCKNQYYLAYKNTYGKWGYVPASYEKGAMVAKVNKFGEYTVLVDTIAPTIRPMQKTRTKIRFRINDKQTDIATFNGYMDGQWVLFEIDAKNRITYHYDNTRLKAGKHHLRLEVTDRCGNKTVYEDDVRLGY
;
A
#
# COMPACT_ATOMS: atom_id res chain seq x y z
N LEU A 1 -7.05 26.86 9.50
CA LEU A 1 -7.36 28.20 8.96
C LEU A 1 -7.30 29.20 10.09
N TYR A 2 -6.67 30.35 9.91
CA TYR A 2 -6.60 31.45 10.90
C TYR A 2 -7.72 32.46 10.72
N ASN A 3 -8.34 32.46 9.55
CA ASN A 3 -9.41 33.38 9.20
C ASN A 3 -10.62 32.62 8.66
N ASP A 4 -11.78 33.21 8.71
CA ASP A 4 -12.97 32.71 8.03
C ASP A 4 -12.67 32.61 6.53
N THR A 5 -12.91 31.43 6.01
CA THR A 5 -12.61 31.12 4.60
C THR A 5 -13.86 30.57 3.95
N TYR A 6 -14.21 31.11 2.79
CA TYR A 6 -15.27 30.55 1.97
C TYR A 6 -14.85 29.15 1.48
N PHE A 7 -15.52 28.11 2.00
CA PHE A 7 -15.22 26.72 1.62
C PHE A 7 -15.92 26.36 0.31
N ARG A 8 -15.14 25.90 -0.65
CA ARG A 8 -15.65 25.40 -1.95
C ARG A 8 -15.70 23.88 -1.92
N TYR A 9 -16.77 23.34 -2.46
CA TYR A 9 -16.96 21.90 -2.62
C TYR A 9 -17.58 21.62 -3.99
N SER A 10 -17.08 20.61 -4.67
CA SER A 10 -17.73 20.06 -5.85
C SER A 10 -17.61 18.53 -5.90
N LYS A 11 -18.64 17.89 -6.48
CA LYS A 11 -18.67 16.46 -6.78
C LYS A 11 -18.76 16.33 -8.31
N GLN A 12 -17.80 15.64 -8.91
CA GLN A 12 -17.72 15.45 -10.36
C GLN A 12 -17.57 13.97 -10.68
N TYR A 13 -18.12 13.55 -11.82
CA TYR A 13 -17.96 12.19 -12.31
C TYR A 13 -16.94 12.20 -13.45
N ASP A 14 -15.85 11.48 -13.27
CA ASP A 14 -14.84 11.21 -14.30
C ASP A 14 -15.16 9.86 -14.94
N SER A 15 -15.32 9.83 -16.26
CA SER A 15 -15.68 8.63 -17.02
C SER A 15 -14.61 7.51 -16.93
N THR A 16 -13.39 7.86 -16.52
CA THR A 16 -12.29 6.91 -16.32
C THR A 16 -12.26 6.28 -14.93
N LEU A 17 -13.06 6.80 -13.99
CA LEU A 17 -13.12 6.35 -12.61
C LEU A 17 -14.48 5.70 -12.31
N SER A 18 -14.47 4.70 -11.44
CA SER A 18 -15.68 4.01 -10.97
C SER A 18 -16.42 4.77 -9.87
N ALA A 19 -15.83 5.82 -9.33
CA ALA A 19 -16.36 6.63 -8.24
C ALA A 19 -16.21 8.13 -8.56
N PRO A 20 -17.04 9.00 -7.95
CA PRO A 20 -16.94 10.45 -8.15
C PRO A 20 -15.65 11.02 -7.54
N VAL A 21 -15.21 12.12 -8.13
CA VAL A 21 -14.13 12.97 -7.58
C VAL A 21 -14.74 14.07 -6.74
N TYR A 22 -14.26 14.21 -5.54
CA TYR A 22 -14.67 15.25 -4.59
C TYR A 22 -13.54 16.30 -4.50
N ALA A 23 -13.78 17.48 -5.06
CA ALA A 23 -12.86 18.60 -4.92
C ALA A 23 -13.21 19.40 -3.66
N LEU A 24 -12.28 19.43 -2.72
CA LEU A 24 -12.40 20.12 -1.43
C LEU A 24 -11.50 21.35 -1.47
N HIS A 25 -12.08 22.52 -1.65
CA HIS A 25 -11.38 23.81 -1.67
C HIS A 25 -10.16 23.83 -2.60
N GLU A 26 -9.25 24.79 -2.43
CA GLU A 26 -8.01 24.92 -3.18
C GLU A 26 -6.86 24.25 -2.44
N ASN A 27 -6.09 23.42 -3.13
CA ASN A 27 -4.97 22.68 -2.54
C ASN A 27 -3.79 23.58 -2.09
N THR A 28 -3.81 24.85 -2.47
CA THR A 28 -2.84 25.89 -2.04
C THR A 28 -3.13 26.44 -0.64
N VAL A 29 -4.35 26.22 -0.15
CA VAL A 29 -4.74 26.68 1.19
C VAL A 29 -4.31 25.65 2.24
N PRO A 30 -3.43 26.00 3.19
CA PRO A 30 -2.93 25.04 4.17
C PRO A 30 -3.96 24.77 5.25
N LEU A 31 -4.03 23.51 5.70
CA LEU A 31 -4.73 23.10 6.91
C LEU A 31 -3.74 23.03 8.08
N HIS A 32 -4.04 23.75 9.19
CA HIS A 32 -3.20 23.72 10.39
C HIS A 32 -3.46 22.50 11.27
N LYS A 33 -4.63 21.88 11.13
CA LYS A 33 -5.03 20.66 11.83
C LYS A 33 -5.66 19.69 10.84
N ASN A 34 -5.59 18.42 11.17
CA ASN A 34 -6.32 17.41 10.43
C ASN A 34 -7.82 17.66 10.51
N VAL A 35 -8.50 17.46 9.40
CA VAL A 35 -9.96 17.46 9.33
C VAL A 35 -10.45 16.03 9.06
N ALA A 36 -11.62 15.70 9.59
CA ALA A 36 -12.28 14.44 9.25
C ALA A 36 -12.87 14.56 7.83
N LEU A 37 -12.53 13.60 6.98
CA LEU A 37 -13.09 13.45 5.65
C LEU A 37 -13.90 12.15 5.62
N ILE A 38 -15.17 12.25 5.25
CA ILE A 38 -16.08 11.11 5.10
C ILE A 38 -16.59 11.12 3.67
N LEU A 39 -16.17 10.15 2.86
CA LEU A 39 -16.61 10.00 1.48
C LEU A 39 -17.50 8.78 1.34
N PRO A 40 -18.79 8.95 0.97
CA PRO A 40 -19.69 7.85 0.74
C PRO A 40 -19.26 7.03 -0.49
N ILE A 41 -19.51 5.73 -0.44
CA ILE A 41 -19.33 4.82 -1.56
C ILE A 41 -20.68 4.68 -2.27
N ASP A 42 -20.84 5.33 -3.42
CA ASP A 42 -22.11 5.38 -4.15
C ASP A 42 -22.63 3.99 -4.55
N LYS A 43 -21.72 3.04 -4.86
CA LYS A 43 -22.03 1.65 -5.20
C LYS A 43 -21.15 0.71 -4.39
N ASP A 44 -21.58 0.39 -3.18
CA ASP A 44 -20.84 -0.51 -2.28
C ASP A 44 -21.12 -1.99 -2.60
N THR A 45 -20.48 -2.49 -3.66
CA THR A 45 -20.71 -3.84 -4.19
C THR A 45 -19.68 -4.88 -3.77
N LEU A 46 -18.53 -4.46 -3.23
CA LEU A 46 -17.47 -5.39 -2.86
C LEU A 46 -17.82 -6.17 -1.58
N THR A 47 -17.60 -7.47 -1.61
CA THR A 47 -17.70 -8.33 -0.42
C THR A 47 -16.56 -8.00 0.57
N CYS A 48 -15.34 -7.84 0.07
CA CYS A 48 -14.18 -7.48 0.88
C CYS A 48 -14.03 -5.95 0.92
N LYS A 49 -14.47 -5.35 2.02
CA LYS A 49 -14.48 -3.89 2.19
C LYS A 49 -13.07 -3.27 2.29
N ASN A 50 -12.07 -4.05 2.67
CA ASN A 50 -10.68 -3.61 2.72
C ASN A 50 -10.09 -3.29 1.35
N GLN A 51 -10.72 -3.74 0.26
CA GLN A 51 -10.31 -3.43 -1.11
C GLN A 51 -10.65 -2.00 -1.55
N TYR A 52 -11.54 -1.31 -0.83
CA TYR A 52 -11.72 0.13 -1.03
C TYR A 52 -10.59 0.90 -0.38
N TYR A 53 -10.11 1.93 -1.06
CA TYR A 53 -9.15 2.87 -0.49
C TYR A 53 -9.48 4.31 -0.88
N LEU A 54 -9.12 5.25 -0.01
CA LEU A 54 -9.19 6.66 -0.30
C LEU A 54 -7.96 7.06 -1.12
N ALA A 55 -8.16 7.83 -2.18
CA ALA A 55 -7.09 8.36 -3.01
C ALA A 55 -7.12 9.89 -3.06
N TYR A 56 -5.94 10.50 -3.08
CA TYR A 56 -5.70 11.93 -3.25
C TYR A 56 -4.96 12.16 -4.57
N LYS A 57 -5.38 13.15 -5.34
CA LYS A 57 -4.74 13.53 -6.60
C LYS A 57 -3.57 14.47 -6.33
N ASN A 58 -2.37 14.04 -6.64
CA ASN A 58 -1.17 14.87 -6.47
C ASN A 58 -1.04 15.93 -7.56
N THR A 59 -0.04 16.80 -7.44
CA THR A 59 0.24 17.89 -8.40
C THR A 59 0.58 17.42 -9.82
N TYR A 60 0.96 16.15 -9.99
CA TYR A 60 1.20 15.51 -11.29
C TYR A 60 -0.05 14.84 -11.88
N GLY A 61 -1.22 15.03 -11.26
CA GLY A 61 -2.48 14.40 -11.68
C GLY A 61 -2.61 12.92 -11.36
N LYS A 62 -1.71 12.35 -10.56
CA LYS A 62 -1.74 10.92 -10.19
C LYS A 62 -2.45 10.73 -8.87
N TRP A 63 -3.27 9.69 -8.80
CA TRP A 63 -3.92 9.23 -7.58
C TRP A 63 -2.91 8.48 -6.68
N GLY A 64 -2.84 8.86 -5.42
CA GLY A 64 -2.01 8.22 -4.41
C GLY A 64 -2.87 7.76 -3.23
N TYR A 65 -2.48 6.67 -2.59
CA TYR A 65 -3.13 6.10 -1.42
C TYR A 65 -3.16 7.09 -0.24
N VAL A 66 -4.32 7.17 0.43
CA VAL A 66 -4.51 7.91 1.68
C VAL A 66 -5.01 6.94 2.74
N PRO A 67 -4.39 6.87 3.93
CA PRO A 67 -4.86 6.04 5.03
C PRO A 67 -6.30 6.39 5.42
N ALA A 68 -7.18 5.40 5.37
CA ALA A 68 -8.60 5.54 5.68
C ALA A 68 -9.16 4.21 6.20
N SER A 69 -10.28 4.28 6.92
CA SER A 69 -11.07 3.12 7.33
C SER A 69 -12.41 3.08 6.58
N TYR A 70 -12.89 1.87 6.30
CA TYR A 70 -14.25 1.69 5.83
C TYR A 70 -15.20 1.70 7.02
N GLU A 71 -16.21 2.57 7.01
CA GLU A 71 -17.24 2.67 8.06
C GLU A 71 -18.63 2.88 7.42
N LYS A 72 -19.51 1.91 7.59
CA LYS A 72 -20.95 2.02 7.21
C LYS A 72 -21.21 2.56 5.80
N GLY A 73 -20.47 2.06 4.79
CA GLY A 73 -20.65 2.49 3.40
C GLY A 73 -19.89 3.76 3.01
N ALA A 74 -18.93 4.19 3.80
CA ALA A 74 -18.08 5.34 3.52
C ALA A 74 -16.63 5.06 3.86
N MET A 75 -15.72 5.79 3.21
CA MET A 75 -14.32 5.88 3.61
C MET A 75 -14.12 7.06 4.57
N VAL A 76 -13.56 6.79 5.74
CA VAL A 76 -13.32 7.78 6.80
C VAL A 76 -11.83 7.98 6.99
N ALA A 77 -11.36 9.21 6.89
CA ALA A 77 -9.96 9.56 7.02
C ALA A 77 -9.74 10.87 7.81
N LYS A 78 -8.53 11.03 8.34
CA LYS A 78 -8.03 12.32 8.81
C LYS A 78 -7.06 12.88 7.78
N VAL A 79 -7.42 13.98 7.14
CA VAL A 79 -6.63 14.60 6.08
C VAL A 79 -6.11 15.97 6.51
N ASN A 80 -4.95 16.36 6.02
CA ASN A 80 -4.28 17.62 6.32
C ASN A 80 -4.09 18.52 5.09
N LYS A 81 -4.76 18.18 3.99
CA LYS A 81 -4.70 18.95 2.74
C LYS A 81 -6.08 19.09 2.13
N PHE A 82 -6.33 20.19 1.46
CA PHE A 82 -7.42 20.34 0.51
C PHE A 82 -7.00 19.81 -0.86
N GLY A 83 -7.94 19.66 -1.78
CA GLY A 83 -7.74 19.20 -3.14
C GLY A 83 -8.71 18.10 -3.53
N GLU A 84 -8.33 17.27 -4.50
CA GLU A 84 -9.21 16.25 -5.07
C GLU A 84 -9.02 14.89 -4.40
N TYR A 85 -10.13 14.30 -3.99
CA TYR A 85 -10.21 12.97 -3.38
C TYR A 85 -11.22 12.09 -4.11
N THR A 86 -10.99 10.80 -4.12
CA THR A 86 -11.93 9.80 -4.63
C THR A 86 -11.77 8.49 -3.87
N VAL A 87 -12.76 7.60 -4.00
CA VAL A 87 -12.67 6.22 -3.50
C VAL A 87 -12.37 5.31 -4.68
N LEU A 88 -11.29 4.56 -4.58
CA LEU A 88 -10.86 3.59 -5.58
C LEU A 88 -10.87 2.17 -5.01
N VAL A 89 -10.65 1.19 -5.88
CA VAL A 89 -10.62 -0.23 -5.54
C VAL A 89 -9.28 -0.81 -5.93
N ASP A 90 -8.66 -1.56 -5.00
CA ASP A 90 -7.48 -2.34 -5.26
C ASP A 90 -7.74 -3.83 -4.99
N THR A 91 -7.77 -4.61 -6.06
CA THR A 91 -7.91 -6.06 -6.03
C THR A 91 -6.67 -6.77 -6.56
N ILE A 92 -5.59 -6.01 -6.83
CA ILE A 92 -4.39 -6.52 -7.48
C ILE A 92 -3.33 -6.77 -6.42
N ALA A 93 -2.95 -8.04 -6.27
CA ALA A 93 -1.91 -8.40 -5.31
C ALA A 93 -0.53 -7.85 -5.70
N PRO A 94 0.33 -7.55 -4.72
CA PRO A 94 1.68 -7.06 -4.95
C PRO A 94 2.54 -8.07 -5.73
N THR A 95 3.59 -7.58 -6.35
CA THR A 95 4.52 -8.41 -7.12
C THR A 95 5.80 -8.67 -6.33
N ILE A 96 6.33 -9.91 -6.44
CA ILE A 96 7.61 -10.32 -5.88
C ILE A 96 8.51 -10.74 -7.05
N ARG A 97 9.66 -10.08 -7.21
CA ARG A 97 10.62 -10.39 -8.28
C ARG A 97 11.98 -10.74 -7.70
N PRO A 98 12.49 -11.97 -7.92
CA PRO A 98 13.85 -12.33 -7.54
C PRO A 98 14.87 -11.44 -8.25
N MET A 99 15.88 -10.96 -7.50
CA MET A 99 16.98 -10.15 -8.04
C MET A 99 18.32 -10.85 -7.90
N GLN A 100 18.57 -11.48 -6.76
CA GLN A 100 19.82 -12.14 -6.45
C GLN A 100 19.57 -13.33 -5.54
N LYS A 101 20.21 -14.48 -5.86
CA LYS A 101 20.25 -15.67 -5.01
C LYS A 101 21.68 -16.17 -4.99
N THR A 102 22.37 -15.97 -3.89
CA THR A 102 23.72 -16.50 -3.65
C THR A 102 23.71 -17.31 -2.36
N ARG A 103 24.80 -17.98 -2.04
CA ARG A 103 24.92 -18.76 -0.80
C ARG A 103 24.89 -17.92 0.47
N THR A 104 25.12 -16.61 0.39
CA THR A 104 25.18 -15.70 1.54
C THR A 104 24.08 -14.65 1.53
N LYS A 105 23.35 -14.50 0.41
CA LYS A 105 22.44 -13.39 0.24
C LYS A 105 21.31 -13.70 -0.74
N ILE A 106 20.09 -13.38 -0.34
CA ILE A 106 18.91 -13.45 -1.20
C ILE A 106 18.27 -12.06 -1.25
N ARG A 107 17.94 -11.59 -2.44
CA ARG A 107 17.32 -10.29 -2.66
C ARG A 107 16.15 -10.39 -3.60
N PHE A 108 15.06 -9.70 -3.24
CA PHE A 108 13.88 -9.51 -4.08
C PHE A 108 13.57 -8.03 -4.24
N ARG A 109 12.88 -7.69 -5.32
CA ARG A 109 12.11 -6.45 -5.42
C ARG A 109 10.66 -6.78 -5.17
N ILE A 110 10.04 -6.06 -4.24
CA ILE A 110 8.60 -6.11 -3.98
C ILE A 110 7.98 -4.80 -4.45
N ASN A 111 6.80 -4.85 -5.04
CA ASN A 111 6.13 -3.64 -5.52
C ASN A 111 4.62 -3.87 -5.60
N ASP A 112 3.89 -2.83 -5.23
CA ASP A 112 2.49 -2.69 -5.55
C ASP A 112 2.27 -1.46 -6.44
N LYS A 113 1.21 -1.45 -7.24
CA LYS A 113 0.94 -0.38 -8.19
C LYS A 113 -0.02 0.68 -7.67
N GLN A 114 -0.87 0.34 -6.71
CA GLN A 114 -2.00 1.17 -6.29
C GLN A 114 -1.88 1.65 -4.85
N THR A 115 -1.63 0.75 -3.90
CA THR A 115 -1.78 1.06 -2.47
C THR A 115 -0.50 0.91 -1.64
N ASP A 116 0.61 0.58 -2.27
CA ASP A 116 1.89 0.27 -1.62
C ASP A 116 1.89 -1.01 -0.77
N ILE A 117 3.09 -1.43 -0.37
CA ILE A 117 3.29 -2.59 0.49
C ILE A 117 2.95 -2.23 1.94
N ALA A 118 2.10 -3.04 2.57
CA ALA A 118 1.80 -2.95 4.00
C ALA A 118 2.76 -3.79 4.84
N THR A 119 2.95 -5.08 4.45
CA THR A 119 3.81 -6.00 5.20
C THR A 119 4.51 -6.97 4.27
N PHE A 120 5.67 -7.47 4.73
CA PHE A 120 6.34 -8.60 4.13
C PHE A 120 6.95 -9.49 5.24
N ASN A 121 6.88 -10.80 5.06
CA ASN A 121 7.42 -11.77 5.99
C ASN A 121 8.14 -12.88 5.22
N GLY A 122 9.35 -13.20 5.64
CA GLY A 122 10.15 -14.29 5.10
C GLY A 122 10.27 -15.45 6.07
N TYR A 123 10.31 -16.66 5.54
CA TYR A 123 10.46 -17.88 6.32
C TYR A 123 11.48 -18.80 5.64
N MET A 124 12.36 -19.42 6.44
CA MET A 124 13.24 -20.50 6.04
C MET A 124 12.85 -21.76 6.79
N ASP A 125 12.52 -22.83 6.06
CA ASP A 125 12.05 -24.10 6.66
C ASP A 125 10.89 -23.90 7.66
N GLY A 126 9.99 -22.93 7.36
CA GLY A 126 8.86 -22.58 8.20
C GLY A 126 9.17 -21.65 9.38
N GLN A 127 10.45 -21.31 9.63
CA GLN A 127 10.84 -20.38 10.67
C GLN A 127 11.00 -18.96 10.12
N TRP A 128 10.43 -17.98 10.82
CA TRP A 128 10.53 -16.58 10.42
C TRP A 128 12.00 -16.09 10.42
N VAL A 129 12.36 -15.37 9.37
CA VAL A 129 13.69 -14.76 9.21
C VAL A 129 13.57 -13.29 8.84
N LEU A 130 14.53 -12.49 9.29
CA LEU A 130 14.55 -11.05 9.01
C LEU A 130 14.97 -10.77 7.57
N PHE A 131 14.11 -10.10 6.83
CA PHE A 131 14.47 -9.39 5.60
C PHE A 131 14.56 -7.90 5.86
N GLU A 132 15.66 -7.28 5.47
CA GLU A 132 15.86 -5.83 5.51
C GLU A 132 15.29 -5.18 4.24
N ILE A 133 14.63 -4.03 4.37
CA ILE A 133 14.09 -3.28 3.22
C ILE A 133 14.87 -1.99 2.99
N ASP A 134 15.13 -1.65 1.73
CA ASP A 134 15.71 -0.37 1.32
C ASP A 134 14.67 0.58 0.69
N ALA A 135 15.07 1.84 0.48
CA ALA A 135 14.23 2.90 -0.08
C ALA A 135 13.74 2.63 -1.53
N LYS A 136 14.20 1.57 -2.19
CA LYS A 136 13.78 1.15 -3.54
C LYS A 136 12.89 -0.09 -3.52
N ASN A 137 12.28 -0.39 -2.37
CA ASN A 137 11.47 -1.58 -2.15
C ASN A 137 12.20 -2.90 -2.50
N ARG A 138 13.49 -2.96 -2.22
CA ARG A 138 14.29 -4.18 -2.31
C ARG A 138 14.44 -4.75 -0.93
N ILE A 139 13.97 -5.98 -0.75
CA ILE A 139 14.15 -6.72 0.50
C ILE A 139 15.32 -7.68 0.35
N THR A 140 16.13 -7.80 1.41
CA THR A 140 17.35 -8.60 1.42
C THR A 140 17.41 -9.45 2.68
N TYR A 141 17.65 -10.74 2.52
CA TYR A 141 18.06 -11.65 3.58
C TYR A 141 19.57 -11.88 3.50
N HIS A 142 20.25 -11.79 4.61
CA HIS A 142 21.65 -12.14 4.76
C HIS A 142 21.74 -13.46 5.53
N TYR A 143 22.48 -14.44 4.98
CA TYR A 143 22.67 -15.72 5.63
C TYR A 143 23.44 -15.55 6.94
N ASP A 144 22.89 -16.12 8.02
CA ASP A 144 23.45 -16.13 9.35
C ASP A 144 23.67 -17.60 9.79
N ASN A 145 24.94 -17.99 9.89
CA ASN A 145 25.34 -19.35 10.26
C ASN A 145 25.08 -19.68 11.73
N THR A 146 24.79 -18.70 12.57
CA THR A 146 24.41 -18.92 13.97
C THR A 146 22.96 -19.37 14.12
N ARG A 147 22.12 -19.06 13.13
CA ARG A 147 20.68 -19.33 13.14
C ARG A 147 20.26 -20.42 12.17
N LEU A 148 20.99 -20.59 11.08
CA LEU A 148 20.65 -21.52 10.01
C LEU A 148 21.90 -22.30 9.59
N LYS A 149 21.82 -23.64 9.54
CA LYS A 149 22.92 -24.49 9.06
C LYS A 149 23.13 -24.30 7.57
N ALA A 150 24.36 -24.52 7.07
CA ALA A 150 24.61 -24.52 5.65
C ALA A 150 23.90 -25.70 4.97
N GLY A 151 23.24 -25.45 3.82
CA GLY A 151 22.50 -26.48 3.11
C GLY A 151 21.42 -25.99 2.18
N LYS A 152 20.52 -26.89 1.83
CA LYS A 152 19.31 -26.61 1.07
C LYS A 152 18.19 -26.27 2.04
N HIS A 153 17.47 -25.18 1.74
CA HIS A 153 16.40 -24.67 2.58
C HIS A 153 15.20 -24.31 1.73
N HIS A 154 14.00 -24.43 2.28
CA HIS A 154 12.77 -23.96 1.68
C HIS A 154 12.49 -22.52 2.09
N LEU A 155 12.54 -21.62 1.13
CA LEU A 155 12.20 -20.19 1.31
C LEU A 155 10.72 -19.99 1.00
N ARG A 156 10.02 -19.32 1.90
CA ARG A 156 8.69 -18.76 1.68
C ARG A 156 8.70 -17.28 2.00
N LEU A 157 8.21 -16.44 1.08
CA LEU A 157 8.10 -15.00 1.22
C LEU A 157 6.64 -14.59 0.99
N GLU A 158 6.05 -13.93 1.96
CA GLU A 158 4.69 -13.39 1.89
C GLU A 158 4.75 -11.87 1.83
N VAL A 159 4.03 -11.28 0.89
CA VAL A 159 3.93 -9.82 0.75
C VAL A 159 2.46 -9.43 0.65
N THR A 160 2.04 -8.47 1.45
CA THR A 160 0.67 -7.98 1.50
C THR A 160 0.66 -6.47 1.28
N ASP A 161 -0.26 -5.97 0.45
CA ASP A 161 -0.51 -4.56 0.24
C ASP A 161 -1.41 -3.95 1.34
N ARG A 162 -1.73 -2.65 1.21
CA ARG A 162 -2.57 -1.95 2.19
C ARG A 162 -4.06 -2.29 2.09
N CYS A 163 -4.49 -2.89 0.99
CA CYS A 163 -5.85 -3.39 0.80
C CYS A 163 -6.02 -4.87 1.17
N GLY A 164 -4.94 -5.51 1.64
CA GLY A 164 -4.95 -6.90 2.11
C GLY A 164 -4.79 -7.93 1.00
N ASN A 165 -4.52 -7.53 -0.25
CA ASN A 165 -4.18 -8.47 -1.30
C ASN A 165 -2.78 -9.04 -1.04
N LYS A 166 -2.63 -10.36 -1.19
CA LYS A 166 -1.43 -11.10 -0.77
C LYS A 166 -0.82 -11.88 -1.92
N THR A 167 0.50 -11.82 -2.02
CA THR A 167 1.30 -12.70 -2.87
C THR A 167 2.23 -13.54 -2.02
N VAL A 168 2.35 -14.82 -2.35
CA VAL A 168 3.30 -15.75 -1.74
C VAL A 168 4.28 -16.20 -2.83
N TYR A 169 5.56 -16.18 -2.50
CA TYR A 169 6.64 -16.73 -3.31
C TYR A 169 7.32 -17.85 -2.54
N GLU A 170 7.50 -19.00 -3.17
CA GLU A 170 8.19 -20.15 -2.59
C GLU A 170 9.30 -20.64 -3.53
N ASP A 171 10.41 -21.06 -2.96
CA ASP A 171 11.56 -21.57 -3.71
C ASP A 171 12.52 -22.36 -2.80
N ASP A 172 13.26 -23.28 -3.39
CA ASP A 172 14.36 -23.94 -2.71
C ASP A 172 15.66 -23.16 -2.95
N VAL A 173 16.34 -22.80 -1.90
CA VAL A 173 17.58 -22.03 -1.93
C VAL A 173 18.73 -22.79 -1.26
N ARG A 174 19.96 -22.58 -1.71
CA ARG A 174 21.14 -23.15 -1.06
C ARG A 174 21.94 -22.03 -0.39
N LEU A 175 22.08 -22.12 0.94
CA LEU A 175 22.76 -21.15 1.79
C LEU A 175 23.96 -21.77 2.49
N GLY A 176 24.95 -20.90 2.83
CA GLY A 176 26.19 -21.31 3.46
C GLY A 176 27.18 -21.99 2.52
N TYR A 177 28.32 -22.35 3.00
CA TYR A 177 29.42 -22.99 2.29
C TYR A 177 29.53 -24.47 2.63
#